data_eb22918ac40b1451ada8b6b355bbbb41
#
_entry.id   eb22918ac40b1451ada8b6b355bbbb41
#
_cell.length_a   1.000
_cell.length_b   1.000
_cell.length_c   1.000
_cell.angle_alpha   90.00
_cell.angle_beta   90.00
_cell.angle_gamma   90.00
#
_symmetry.space_group_name_H-M   'P 1'
#
loop_
_entity.id
_entity.type
_entity.pdbx_description
1 polymer ?
#
loop_
_entity_poly.entity_id
_entity_poly.type
_entity_poly.pdbx_seq_one_letter_code
_entity_poly.pdbx_strand_id
1 'polypeptide(L)'
;MTVGRVVPVLNIIKDRSTNMYRVLITDDEKIEREGIKFLLAQEEGEYEIHEAANGRQALNVLRSEEIDFLLTDIKMPHMDGLELASKVREEYPNLPIVIFSGYSDFAFAQEAMRYGVKDYVLKPVDPDTFHTTIGKVKAELQSIRSKKQKEEKGKNFLLQYFLQTYLYSGNEEVLKKAGEILDESNWEQWHCAILIESDKAFFDNVPDNIDEELMQGLHRNFFYLNLNTRQSVLFFSDVYCDYQLVAKHLYDILKQNYSASFHLAVSSRFEGHEALPEIMSQLEQTMEEKFYHPDVHVFNNEASDSQPVNAETQDSRLMEKISEDISRKDVELSLIHI
;
A
#
# COMPACT_ATOMS: atom_id res chain seq x y z
N MET A 1 29.83 -1.49 7.79
CA MET A 1 28.77 -2.49 7.53
C MET A 1 27.48 -1.69 7.44
N THR A 2 27.11 -1.35 6.22
CA THR A 2 25.93 -0.54 5.92
C THR A 2 24.74 -1.48 5.91
N VAL A 3 23.90 -1.38 6.93
CA VAL A 3 22.61 -2.08 6.96
C VAL A 3 21.74 -1.47 5.87
N GLY A 4 21.56 -2.20 4.78
CA GLY A 4 20.66 -1.82 3.71
C GLY A 4 19.25 -1.66 4.29
N ARG A 5 18.72 -0.44 4.22
CA ARG A 5 17.29 -0.20 4.49
C ARG A 5 16.50 -0.98 3.44
N VAL A 6 15.88 -2.07 3.86
CA VAL A 6 14.79 -2.70 3.11
C VAL A 6 13.67 -1.66 3.09
N VAL A 7 13.50 -0.99 1.97
CA VAL A 7 12.34 -0.12 1.75
C VAL A 7 11.17 -1.06 1.49
N PRO A 8 10.09 -1.04 2.28
CA PRO A 8 8.91 -1.83 1.96
C PRO A 8 8.36 -1.35 0.62
N VAL A 9 8.24 -2.27 -0.34
CA VAL A 9 7.83 -1.99 -1.73
C VAL A 9 6.35 -1.61 -1.85
N LEU A 10 5.62 -1.75 -0.80
CA LEU A 10 4.35 -1.06 -0.61
C LEU A 10 4.59 0.17 0.29
N ASN A 11 5.26 1.20 -0.25
CA ASN A 11 4.87 2.55 0.10
C ASN A 11 3.48 2.76 -0.49
N ILE A 12 2.48 2.08 0.08
CA ILE A 12 1.13 2.59 0.06
C ILE A 12 1.28 4.02 0.56
N ILE A 13 0.99 4.93 -0.34
CA ILE A 13 0.88 6.35 0.00
C ILE A 13 0.17 6.33 1.35
N LYS A 14 0.90 6.71 2.42
CA LYS A 14 0.24 7.08 3.67
C LYS A 14 -0.99 7.84 3.22
N ASP A 15 -2.16 7.37 3.57
CA ASP A 15 -3.39 8.12 3.37
C ASP A 15 -3.20 9.38 4.22
N ARG A 16 -2.47 10.33 3.57
CA ARG A 16 -2.30 11.66 4.12
C ARG A 16 -3.72 12.14 4.22
N SER A 17 -4.12 12.53 5.40
CA SER A 17 -5.39 13.18 5.62
C SER A 17 -5.71 13.92 4.32
N THR A 18 -6.73 13.49 3.61
CA THR A 18 -7.05 13.88 2.23
C THR A 18 -7.13 15.40 2.03
N ASN A 19 -6.90 16.15 3.09
CA ASN A 19 -7.09 17.59 3.21
C ASN A 19 -5.82 18.40 3.51
N MET A 20 -4.62 17.77 3.61
CA MET A 20 -3.36 18.49 3.84
C MET A 20 -2.66 18.78 2.50
N TYR A 21 -2.28 20.05 2.28
CA TYR A 21 -1.59 20.53 1.09
C TYR A 21 -0.28 21.20 1.44
N ARG A 22 0.83 20.80 0.80
CA ARG A 22 2.13 21.46 0.92
C ARG A 22 2.28 22.52 -0.17
N VAL A 23 2.40 23.75 0.26
CA VAL A 23 2.39 24.91 -0.63
C VAL A 23 3.74 25.61 -0.57
N LEU A 24 4.37 25.85 -1.71
CA LEU A 24 5.52 26.73 -1.81
C LEU A 24 5.08 28.11 -2.27
N ILE A 25 5.30 29.13 -1.44
CA ILE A 25 5.05 30.53 -1.76
C ILE A 25 6.40 31.18 -2.08
N THR A 26 6.50 31.75 -3.27
CA THR A 26 7.73 32.38 -3.76
C THR A 26 7.46 33.84 -4.16
N ASP A 27 8.01 34.77 -3.41
CA ASP A 27 7.91 36.21 -3.63
C ASP A 27 9.08 36.88 -2.89
N ASP A 28 9.71 37.89 -3.44
CA ASP A 28 10.83 38.58 -2.78
C ASP A 28 10.35 39.51 -1.65
N GLU A 29 9.09 39.97 -1.72
CA GLU A 29 8.46 40.80 -0.70
C GLU A 29 7.82 39.95 0.40
N LYS A 30 8.37 40.04 1.63
CA LYS A 30 7.82 39.30 2.76
C LYS A 30 6.35 39.62 3.04
N ILE A 31 5.93 40.87 2.83
CA ILE A 31 4.55 41.29 3.10
C ILE A 31 3.57 40.61 2.14
N GLU A 32 3.97 40.39 0.89
CA GLU A 32 3.18 39.69 -0.10
C GLU A 32 3.01 38.19 0.28
N ARG A 33 4.10 37.55 0.72
CA ARG A 33 4.02 36.17 1.23
C ARG A 33 3.08 36.04 2.42
N GLU A 34 3.13 36.98 3.39
CA GLU A 34 2.20 37.01 4.52
C GLU A 34 0.75 37.23 4.07
N GLY A 35 0.52 38.06 3.06
CA GLY A 35 -0.80 38.24 2.47
C GLY A 35 -1.36 36.95 1.85
N ILE A 36 -0.56 36.21 1.10
CA ILE A 36 -0.95 34.90 0.53
C ILE A 36 -1.23 33.89 1.63
N LYS A 37 -0.40 33.83 2.70
CA LYS A 37 -0.67 32.97 3.85
C LYS A 37 -1.99 33.28 4.54
N PHE A 38 -2.30 34.58 4.69
CA PHE A 38 -3.57 35.01 5.25
C PHE A 38 -4.78 34.57 4.41
N LEU A 39 -4.67 34.63 3.08
CA LEU A 39 -5.70 34.12 2.17
C LEU A 39 -5.83 32.61 2.23
N LEU A 40 -4.71 31.87 2.25
CA LEU A 40 -4.73 30.42 2.41
C LEU A 40 -5.36 29.96 3.72
N ALA A 41 -5.15 30.71 4.82
CA ALA A 41 -5.77 30.40 6.11
C ALA A 41 -7.30 30.53 6.14
N GLN A 42 -7.91 31.17 5.12
CA GLN A 42 -9.35 31.28 4.94
C GLN A 42 -9.93 30.17 4.05
N GLU A 43 -9.07 29.40 3.39
CA GLU A 43 -9.45 28.29 2.52
C GLU A 43 -9.69 27.02 3.33
N GLU A 44 -10.61 26.16 2.87
CA GLU A 44 -10.82 24.85 3.45
C GLU A 44 -9.59 23.95 3.26
N GLY A 45 -9.20 23.22 4.30
CA GLY A 45 -8.06 22.28 4.30
C GLY A 45 -6.93 22.74 5.21
N GLU A 46 -5.96 21.85 5.40
CA GLU A 46 -4.75 22.12 6.15
C GLU A 46 -3.61 22.43 5.17
N TYR A 47 -2.81 23.45 5.48
CA TYR A 47 -1.71 23.89 4.62
C TYR A 47 -0.39 23.88 5.38
N GLU A 48 0.57 23.10 4.88
CA GLU A 48 1.98 23.19 5.26
C GLU A 48 2.67 24.14 4.29
N ILE A 49 3.10 25.30 4.81
CA ILE A 49 3.60 26.40 3.98
C ILE A 49 5.11 26.48 4.00
N HIS A 50 5.73 26.36 2.84
CA HIS A 50 7.14 26.62 2.58
C HIS A 50 7.28 27.97 1.88
N GLU A 51 8.39 28.67 2.16
CA GLU A 51 8.63 30.02 1.60
C GLU A 51 9.97 30.11 0.87
N ALA A 52 10.00 30.87 -0.19
CA ALA A 52 11.22 31.25 -0.88
C ALA A 52 11.18 32.74 -1.29
N ALA A 53 12.31 33.41 -1.26
CA ALA A 53 12.42 34.83 -1.62
C ALA A 53 12.86 35.05 -3.08
N ASN A 54 13.06 34.00 -3.87
CA ASN A 54 13.40 34.04 -5.30
C ASN A 54 13.32 32.64 -5.90
N GLY A 55 13.31 32.54 -7.22
CA GLY A 55 13.18 31.27 -7.94
C GLY A 55 14.31 30.26 -7.65
N ARG A 56 15.53 30.72 -7.35
CA ARG A 56 16.63 29.81 -7.02
C ARG A 56 16.41 29.12 -5.67
N GLN A 57 15.94 29.87 -4.67
CA GLN A 57 15.55 29.27 -3.37
C GLN A 57 14.36 28.33 -3.52
N ALA A 58 13.38 28.70 -4.35
CA ALA A 58 12.22 27.85 -4.63
C ALA A 58 12.64 26.49 -5.22
N LEU A 59 13.56 26.44 -6.19
CA LEU A 59 14.07 25.17 -6.72
C LEU A 59 14.81 24.33 -5.67
N ASN A 60 15.52 24.96 -4.72
CA ASN A 60 16.16 24.22 -3.64
C ASN A 60 15.11 23.58 -2.71
N VAL A 61 14.03 24.29 -2.38
CA VAL A 61 12.93 23.75 -1.58
C VAL A 61 12.27 22.59 -2.32
N LEU A 62 11.96 22.72 -3.61
CA LEU A 62 11.36 21.66 -4.43
C LEU A 62 12.22 20.39 -4.51
N ARG A 63 13.54 20.51 -4.37
CA ARG A 63 14.46 19.34 -4.35
C ARG A 63 14.59 18.67 -2.99
N SER A 64 14.35 19.40 -1.90
CA SER A 64 14.46 18.88 -0.53
C SER A 64 13.13 18.48 0.10
N GLU A 65 12.04 19.08 -0.36
CA GLU A 65 10.70 18.92 0.21
C GLU A 65 9.69 18.48 -0.85
N GLU A 66 8.71 17.71 -0.45
CA GLU A 66 7.59 17.40 -1.32
C GLU A 66 6.58 18.56 -1.31
N ILE A 67 6.34 19.16 -2.45
CA ILE A 67 5.42 20.27 -2.64
C ILE A 67 4.25 19.83 -3.53
N ASP A 68 3.02 20.16 -3.13
CA ASP A 68 1.82 19.84 -3.89
C ASP A 68 1.50 20.92 -4.96
N PHE A 69 1.77 22.20 -4.68
CA PHE A 69 1.63 23.28 -5.68
C PHE A 69 2.50 24.49 -5.34
N LEU A 70 2.80 25.27 -6.37
CA LEU A 70 3.64 26.46 -6.31
C LEU A 70 2.82 27.72 -6.57
N LEU A 71 2.93 28.72 -5.67
CA LEU A 71 2.44 30.07 -5.84
C LEU A 71 3.67 30.98 -5.99
N THR A 72 3.79 31.73 -7.09
CA THR A 72 4.98 32.54 -7.35
C THR A 72 4.65 33.93 -7.88
N ASP A 73 5.43 34.92 -7.46
CA ASP A 73 5.47 36.21 -8.19
C ASP A 73 6.29 36.07 -9.47
N ILE A 74 6.12 36.99 -10.40
CA ILE A 74 6.95 37.07 -11.62
C ILE A 74 8.28 37.73 -11.33
N LYS A 75 8.25 38.97 -10.81
CA LYS A 75 9.46 39.76 -10.67
C LYS A 75 10.17 39.53 -9.36
N MET A 76 11.20 38.73 -9.41
CA MET A 76 12.06 38.41 -8.28
C MET A 76 13.53 38.52 -8.67
N PRO A 77 14.43 38.84 -7.72
CA PRO A 77 15.86 38.89 -7.98
C PRO A 77 16.42 37.50 -8.28
N HIS A 78 17.51 37.44 -9.06
CA HIS A 78 18.30 36.26 -9.42
C HIS A 78 17.61 35.29 -10.40
N MET A 79 16.40 34.93 -10.16
CA MET A 79 15.57 34.06 -11.01
C MET A 79 14.13 34.51 -10.87
N ASP A 80 13.55 34.95 -11.95
CA ASP A 80 12.15 35.39 -11.99
C ASP A 80 11.16 34.20 -12.01
N GLY A 81 9.86 34.51 -11.85
CA GLY A 81 8.83 33.49 -11.76
C GLY A 81 8.55 32.77 -13.08
N LEU A 82 8.84 33.36 -14.22
CA LEU A 82 8.70 32.70 -15.54
C LEU A 82 9.84 31.73 -15.79
N GLU A 83 11.08 32.14 -15.48
CA GLU A 83 12.23 31.22 -15.52
C GLU A 83 12.05 30.07 -14.53
N LEU A 84 11.52 30.36 -13.32
CA LEU A 84 11.18 29.33 -12.34
C LEU A 84 10.13 28.38 -12.91
N ALA A 85 9.03 28.88 -13.47
CA ALA A 85 7.95 28.05 -14.04
C ALA A 85 8.46 27.15 -15.17
N SER A 86 9.35 27.67 -16.04
CA SER A 86 9.98 26.87 -17.09
C SER A 86 10.75 25.68 -16.53
N LYS A 87 11.63 25.92 -15.53
CA LYS A 87 12.44 24.85 -14.92
C LYS A 87 11.60 23.86 -14.13
N VAL A 88 10.61 24.36 -13.40
CA VAL A 88 9.68 23.51 -12.66
C VAL A 88 8.89 22.62 -13.62
N ARG A 89 8.51 23.11 -14.78
CA ARG A 89 7.80 22.28 -15.76
C ARG A 89 8.67 21.16 -16.34
N GLU A 90 9.98 21.39 -16.48
CA GLU A 90 10.95 20.38 -16.92
C GLU A 90 11.20 19.30 -15.85
N GLU A 91 11.45 19.74 -14.59
CA GLU A 91 11.80 18.83 -13.49
C GLU A 91 10.55 18.20 -12.81
N TYR A 92 9.42 18.91 -12.78
CA TYR A 92 8.18 18.54 -12.08
C TYR A 92 6.94 18.73 -12.97
N PRO A 93 6.74 17.93 -14.02
CA PRO A 93 5.73 18.17 -15.07
C PRO A 93 4.29 18.22 -14.57
N ASN A 94 3.99 17.62 -13.43
CA ASN A 94 2.64 17.55 -12.86
C ASN A 94 2.40 18.52 -11.69
N LEU A 95 3.38 19.37 -11.34
CA LEU A 95 3.23 20.33 -10.25
C LEU A 95 2.38 21.51 -10.72
N PRO A 96 1.20 21.78 -10.13
CA PRO A 96 0.43 22.98 -10.44
C PRO A 96 1.19 24.24 -10.04
N ILE A 97 1.22 25.22 -10.95
CA ILE A 97 1.87 26.52 -10.74
C ILE A 97 0.82 27.61 -10.92
N VAL A 98 0.73 28.52 -9.96
CA VAL A 98 -0.05 29.77 -10.07
C VAL A 98 0.88 30.95 -9.96
N ILE A 99 0.72 31.89 -10.85
CA ILE A 99 1.47 33.15 -10.84
C ILE A 99 0.58 34.30 -10.31
N PHE A 100 1.10 35.00 -9.32
CA PHE A 100 0.54 36.27 -8.84
C PHE A 100 1.43 37.42 -9.33
N SER A 101 0.88 38.41 -9.98
CA SER A 101 1.68 39.47 -10.58
C SER A 101 1.03 40.86 -10.48
N GLY A 102 1.83 41.85 -10.14
CA GLY A 102 1.42 43.27 -10.23
C GLY A 102 1.36 43.84 -11.66
N TYR A 103 1.70 43.03 -12.66
CA TYR A 103 1.80 43.45 -14.04
C TYR A 103 0.67 42.86 -14.87
N SER A 104 -0.12 43.76 -15.50
CA SER A 104 -1.19 43.42 -16.45
C SER A 104 -0.67 43.20 -17.88
N ASP A 105 0.64 42.98 -18.06
CA ASP A 105 1.24 42.79 -19.38
C ASP A 105 0.82 41.44 -19.96
N PHE A 106 0.12 41.49 -21.08
CA PHE A 106 -0.32 40.29 -21.80
C PHE A 106 0.83 39.36 -22.20
N ALA A 107 2.03 39.90 -22.45
CA ALA A 107 3.20 39.13 -22.82
C ALA A 107 3.59 38.15 -21.71
N PHE A 108 3.60 38.56 -20.43
CA PHE A 108 3.90 37.70 -19.30
C PHE A 108 2.86 36.58 -19.12
N ALA A 109 1.57 36.92 -19.26
CA ALA A 109 0.50 35.94 -19.18
C ALA A 109 0.59 34.91 -20.31
N GLN A 110 0.90 35.33 -21.53
CA GLN A 110 1.08 34.44 -22.68
C GLN A 110 2.29 33.53 -22.49
N GLU A 111 3.40 34.04 -21.95
CA GLU A 111 4.60 33.22 -21.66
C GLU A 111 4.35 32.23 -20.55
N ALA A 112 3.70 32.63 -19.46
CA ALA A 112 3.29 31.75 -18.37
C ALA A 112 2.45 30.58 -18.88
N MET A 113 1.49 30.84 -19.77
CA MET A 113 0.65 29.78 -20.36
C MET A 113 1.46 28.78 -21.19
N ARG A 114 2.56 29.19 -21.85
CA ARG A 114 3.44 28.24 -22.57
C ARG A 114 4.14 27.26 -21.63
N TYR A 115 4.43 27.67 -20.39
CA TYR A 115 4.98 26.82 -19.34
C TYR A 115 3.89 26.01 -18.60
N GLY A 116 2.63 26.06 -19.07
CA GLY A 116 1.54 25.30 -18.49
C GLY A 116 1.15 25.74 -17.08
N VAL A 117 1.32 27.03 -16.78
CA VAL A 117 0.85 27.62 -15.52
C VAL A 117 -0.67 27.48 -15.42
N LYS A 118 -1.16 27.10 -14.26
CA LYS A 118 -2.58 26.79 -14.03
C LYS A 118 -3.46 28.02 -14.05
N ASP A 119 -2.96 29.09 -13.44
CA ASP A 119 -3.66 30.38 -13.42
C ASP A 119 -2.65 31.53 -13.31
N TYR A 120 -3.08 32.72 -13.80
CA TYR A 120 -2.32 33.95 -13.72
C TYR A 120 -3.21 35.00 -13.09
N VAL A 121 -2.91 35.42 -11.89
CA VAL A 121 -3.73 36.29 -11.06
C VAL A 121 -3.07 37.66 -10.91
N LEU A 122 -3.82 38.73 -11.17
CA LEU A 122 -3.31 40.08 -10.99
C LEU A 122 -3.39 40.50 -9.52
N LYS A 123 -2.35 41.18 -9.05
CA LYS A 123 -2.33 41.88 -7.75
C LYS A 123 -2.99 43.27 -7.91
N PRO A 124 -3.72 43.79 -6.91
CA PRO A 124 -4.01 43.14 -5.62
C PRO A 124 -4.99 41.99 -5.76
N VAL A 125 -4.69 40.89 -5.08
CA VAL A 125 -5.50 39.66 -5.15
C VAL A 125 -6.72 39.83 -4.25
N ASP A 126 -7.91 39.76 -4.84
CA ASP A 126 -9.14 39.71 -4.04
C ASP A 126 -9.44 38.29 -3.55
N PRO A 127 -10.13 38.13 -2.40
CA PRO A 127 -10.41 36.80 -1.83
C PRO A 127 -11.21 35.88 -2.74
N ASP A 128 -12.17 36.39 -3.54
CA ASP A 128 -13.02 35.55 -4.39
C ASP A 128 -12.23 34.98 -5.57
N THR A 129 -11.36 35.80 -6.18
CA THR A 129 -10.42 35.36 -7.23
C THR A 129 -9.43 34.32 -6.66
N PHE A 130 -8.90 34.57 -5.46
CA PHE A 130 -8.00 33.60 -4.77
C PHE A 130 -8.70 32.27 -4.52
N HIS A 131 -9.89 32.28 -3.93
CA HIS A 131 -10.72 31.11 -3.68
C HIS A 131 -10.96 30.30 -4.95
N THR A 132 -11.37 30.97 -6.03
CA THR A 132 -11.60 30.33 -7.33
C THR A 132 -10.33 29.66 -7.87
N THR A 133 -9.19 30.35 -7.76
CA THR A 133 -7.90 29.87 -8.25
C THR A 133 -7.43 28.65 -7.44
N ILE A 134 -7.48 28.70 -6.11
CA ILE A 134 -7.13 27.57 -5.25
C ILE A 134 -8.08 26.38 -5.48
N GLY A 135 -9.36 26.64 -5.70
CA GLY A 135 -10.33 25.62 -6.09
C GLY A 135 -9.93 24.86 -7.37
N LYS A 136 -9.45 25.56 -8.39
CA LYS A 136 -8.94 24.94 -9.63
C LYS A 136 -7.69 24.08 -9.37
N VAL A 137 -6.78 24.56 -8.50
CA VAL A 137 -5.56 23.82 -8.11
C VAL A 137 -5.92 22.54 -7.37
N LYS A 138 -6.83 22.63 -6.38
CA LYS A 138 -7.30 21.46 -5.61
C LYS A 138 -7.96 20.41 -6.52
N ALA A 139 -8.81 20.85 -7.46
CA ALA A 139 -9.45 19.94 -8.42
C ALA A 139 -8.43 19.22 -9.31
N GLU A 140 -7.37 19.90 -9.74
CA GLU A 140 -6.28 19.29 -10.51
C GLU A 140 -5.51 18.27 -9.67
N LEU A 141 -5.13 18.64 -8.44
CA LEU A 141 -4.45 17.73 -7.51
C LEU A 141 -5.27 16.48 -7.23
N GLN A 142 -6.57 16.61 -7.01
CA GLN A 142 -7.48 15.46 -6.85
C GLN A 142 -7.51 14.58 -8.10
N SER A 143 -7.52 15.18 -9.30
CA SER A 143 -7.45 14.44 -10.56
C SER A 143 -6.13 13.67 -10.71
N ILE A 144 -5.01 14.30 -10.38
CA ILE A 144 -3.67 13.65 -10.40
C ILE A 144 -3.61 12.51 -9.40
N ARG A 145 -4.04 12.75 -8.14
CA ARG A 145 -4.07 11.73 -7.08
C ARG A 145 -4.97 10.55 -7.47
N SER A 146 -6.16 10.83 -8.02
CA SER A 146 -7.09 9.76 -8.42
C SER A 146 -6.57 8.92 -9.60
N LYS A 147 -5.88 9.54 -10.57
CA LYS A 147 -5.22 8.79 -11.67
C LYS A 147 -4.11 7.91 -11.13
N LYS A 148 -3.22 8.47 -10.30
CA LYS A 148 -2.11 7.71 -9.70
C LYS A 148 -2.64 6.54 -8.87
N GLN A 149 -3.67 6.75 -8.05
CA GLN A 149 -4.30 5.70 -7.27
C GLN A 149 -4.94 4.60 -8.13
N LYS A 150 -5.58 4.97 -9.26
CA LYS A 150 -6.12 3.97 -10.20
C LYS A 150 -5.02 3.16 -10.88
N GLU A 151 -3.92 3.80 -11.28
CA GLU A 151 -2.77 3.12 -11.87
C GLU A 151 -2.10 2.19 -10.87
N GLU A 152 -1.93 2.62 -9.61
CA GLU A 152 -1.38 1.79 -8.54
C GLU A 152 -2.31 0.62 -8.18
N LYS A 153 -3.63 0.86 -8.04
CA LYS A 153 -4.60 -0.23 -7.84
C LYS A 153 -4.57 -1.24 -9.00
N GLY A 154 -4.43 -0.76 -10.24
CA GLY A 154 -4.28 -1.63 -11.41
C GLY A 154 -2.99 -2.46 -11.37
N LYS A 155 -1.85 -1.85 -11.02
CA LYS A 155 -0.58 -2.57 -10.85
C LYS A 155 -0.65 -3.60 -9.73
N ASN A 156 -1.21 -3.23 -8.57
CA ASN A 156 -1.37 -4.14 -7.44
C ASN A 156 -2.27 -5.33 -7.80
N PHE A 157 -3.37 -5.10 -8.52
CA PHE A 157 -4.24 -6.18 -8.99
C PHE A 157 -3.50 -7.15 -9.91
N LEU A 158 -2.73 -6.64 -10.89
CA LEU A 158 -1.93 -7.48 -11.79
C LEU A 158 -0.85 -8.25 -11.04
N LEU A 159 -0.17 -7.60 -10.10
CA LEU A 159 0.83 -8.24 -9.25
C LEU A 159 0.24 -9.39 -8.45
N GLN A 160 -0.89 -9.15 -7.76
CA GLN A 160 -1.60 -10.19 -7.02
C GLN A 160 -2.00 -11.36 -7.93
N TYR A 161 -2.54 -11.08 -9.11
CA TYR A 161 -2.92 -12.09 -10.08
C TYR A 161 -1.72 -12.94 -10.54
N PHE A 162 -0.60 -12.32 -10.87
CA PHE A 162 0.59 -13.04 -11.33
C PHE A 162 1.22 -13.86 -10.19
N LEU A 163 1.37 -13.30 -8.99
CA LEU A 163 1.91 -14.03 -7.85
C LEU A 163 1.01 -15.18 -7.44
N GLN A 164 -0.30 -14.96 -7.35
CA GLN A 164 -1.26 -16.02 -7.07
C GLN A 164 -1.16 -17.14 -8.12
N THR A 165 -1.12 -16.79 -9.41
CA THR A 165 -0.96 -17.77 -10.49
C THR A 165 0.35 -18.54 -10.37
N TYR A 166 1.44 -17.87 -10.01
CA TYR A 166 2.74 -18.51 -9.80
C TYR A 166 2.72 -19.49 -8.63
N LEU A 167 2.15 -19.12 -7.49
CA LEU A 167 2.06 -19.98 -6.31
C LEU A 167 1.40 -21.33 -6.61
N TYR A 168 0.41 -21.35 -7.50
CA TYR A 168 -0.29 -22.59 -7.85
C TYR A 168 0.24 -23.32 -9.09
N SER A 169 0.94 -22.63 -9.99
CA SER A 169 1.41 -23.21 -11.25
C SER A 169 2.90 -23.51 -11.31
N GLY A 170 3.71 -22.81 -10.51
CA GLY A 170 5.17 -22.82 -10.61
C GLY A 170 5.72 -22.27 -11.93
N ASN A 171 4.93 -21.54 -12.73
CA ASN A 171 5.32 -21.08 -14.04
C ASN A 171 6.18 -19.82 -13.97
N GLU A 172 7.47 -19.95 -14.24
CA GLU A 172 8.48 -18.89 -14.21
C GLU A 172 8.18 -17.72 -15.17
N GLU A 173 7.49 -17.96 -16.29
CA GLU A 173 7.10 -16.87 -17.21
C GLU A 173 6.07 -15.94 -16.57
N VAL A 174 5.22 -16.48 -15.68
CA VAL A 174 4.26 -15.69 -14.92
C VAL A 174 4.97 -14.85 -13.87
N LEU A 175 5.96 -15.42 -13.19
CA LEU A 175 6.76 -14.71 -12.20
C LEU A 175 7.55 -13.55 -12.82
N LYS A 176 8.12 -13.72 -14.01
CA LYS A 176 8.80 -12.63 -14.74
C LYS A 176 7.88 -11.44 -14.99
N LYS A 177 6.59 -11.68 -15.28
CA LYS A 177 5.61 -10.59 -15.44
C LYS A 177 5.31 -9.88 -14.12
N ALA A 178 5.32 -10.60 -13.01
CA ALA A 178 5.24 -9.98 -11.69
C ALA A 178 6.49 -9.12 -11.40
N GLY A 179 7.68 -9.55 -11.83
CA GLY A 179 8.95 -8.83 -11.72
C GLY A 179 9.01 -7.51 -12.49
N GLU A 180 8.26 -7.38 -13.58
CA GLU A 180 8.11 -6.11 -14.29
C GLU A 180 7.34 -5.05 -13.45
N ILE A 181 6.55 -5.48 -12.48
CA ILE A 181 5.72 -4.62 -11.62
C ILE A 181 6.39 -4.37 -10.26
N LEU A 182 6.99 -5.42 -9.71
CA LEU A 182 7.68 -5.43 -8.43
C LEU A 182 9.16 -5.74 -8.66
N ASP A 183 10.06 -5.09 -7.91
CA ASP A 183 11.49 -5.42 -7.95
C ASP A 183 11.69 -6.90 -7.57
N GLU A 184 12.31 -7.66 -8.46
CA GLU A 184 12.54 -9.11 -8.31
C GLU A 184 13.30 -9.46 -7.02
N SER A 185 14.12 -8.54 -6.49
CA SER A 185 14.86 -8.74 -5.25
C SER A 185 13.98 -8.96 -4.01
N ASN A 186 12.68 -8.68 -4.08
CA ASN A 186 11.83 -8.74 -2.90
C ASN A 186 11.40 -10.16 -2.52
N TRP A 187 11.08 -11.03 -3.47
CA TRP A 187 10.69 -12.41 -3.14
C TRP A 187 11.86 -13.35 -2.88
N GLU A 188 13.07 -13.02 -3.35
CA GLU A 188 14.28 -13.75 -2.98
C GLU A 188 14.63 -13.65 -1.49
N GLN A 189 14.08 -12.65 -0.81
CA GLN A 189 14.31 -12.40 0.62
C GLN A 189 13.25 -13.06 1.52
N TRP A 190 12.24 -13.71 0.96
CA TRP A 190 11.22 -14.36 1.78
C TRP A 190 11.72 -15.68 2.33
N HIS A 191 11.51 -15.88 3.63
CA HIS A 191 12.00 -17.05 4.36
C HIS A 191 10.93 -17.83 5.11
N CYS A 192 9.74 -17.25 5.27
CA CYS A 192 8.59 -17.89 5.90
C CYS A 192 7.30 -17.33 5.33
N ALA A 193 6.28 -18.16 5.30
CA ALA A 193 4.93 -17.79 4.92
C ALA A 193 3.93 -18.22 6.01
N ILE A 194 2.90 -17.37 6.25
CA ILE A 194 1.78 -17.69 7.13
C ILE A 194 0.50 -17.58 6.30
N LEU A 195 -0.16 -18.72 6.09
CA LEU A 195 -1.49 -18.79 5.47
C LEU A 195 -2.55 -18.50 6.52
N ILE A 196 -3.47 -17.60 6.21
CA ILE A 196 -4.63 -17.28 7.04
C ILE A 196 -5.86 -17.77 6.31
N GLU A 197 -6.71 -18.51 7.01
CA GLU A 197 -8.02 -18.91 6.50
C GLU A 197 -9.13 -18.46 7.45
N SER A 198 -10.20 -17.91 6.88
CA SER A 198 -11.41 -17.49 7.59
C SER A 198 -12.59 -18.44 7.33
N ASP A 199 -13.44 -18.64 8.32
CA ASP A 199 -14.70 -19.40 8.20
C ASP A 199 -15.73 -18.74 7.26
N LYS A 200 -15.56 -17.43 6.97
CA LYS A 200 -16.45 -16.61 6.14
C LYS A 200 -15.70 -16.01 4.96
N ALA A 201 -16.44 -15.46 4.01
CA ALA A 201 -15.90 -14.60 2.95
C ALA A 201 -15.45 -13.28 3.56
N PHE A 202 -14.29 -13.29 4.23
CA PHE A 202 -13.74 -12.17 4.99
C PHE A 202 -12.92 -11.23 4.11
N PHE A 203 -12.01 -11.78 3.29
CA PHE A 203 -11.01 -10.99 2.58
C PHE A 203 -11.53 -10.17 1.39
N ASP A 204 -12.79 -10.35 0.96
CA ASP A 204 -13.45 -9.49 -0.04
C ASP A 204 -14.00 -8.19 0.56
N ASN A 205 -14.20 -8.13 1.87
CA ASN A 205 -14.87 -7.04 2.57
C ASN A 205 -13.98 -6.38 3.64
N VAL A 206 -12.69 -6.67 3.63
CA VAL A 206 -11.74 -6.02 4.55
C VAL A 206 -11.44 -4.59 4.11
N PRO A 207 -11.06 -3.72 5.04
CA PRO A 207 -10.53 -2.39 4.71
C PRO A 207 -9.36 -2.47 3.74
N ASP A 208 -9.23 -1.51 2.83
CA ASP A 208 -8.12 -1.40 1.86
C ASP A 208 -6.72 -1.34 2.55
N ASN A 209 -6.67 -1.10 3.87
CA ASN A 209 -5.47 -0.94 4.69
C ASN A 209 -5.26 -2.05 5.73
N ILE A 210 -5.86 -3.24 5.52
CA ILE A 210 -5.70 -4.37 6.47
C ILE A 210 -4.24 -4.75 6.70
N ASP A 211 -3.43 -4.71 5.67
CA ASP A 211 -2.00 -4.99 5.73
C ASP A 211 -1.26 -4.00 6.64
N GLU A 212 -1.58 -2.69 6.57
CA GLU A 212 -1.02 -1.67 7.47
C GLU A 212 -1.44 -1.89 8.93
N GLU A 213 -2.72 -2.21 9.16
CA GLU A 213 -3.22 -2.51 10.50
C GLU A 213 -2.51 -3.72 11.10
N LEU A 214 -2.34 -4.79 10.32
CA LEU A 214 -1.61 -5.97 10.75
C LEU A 214 -0.12 -5.70 10.96
N MET A 215 0.54 -4.90 10.09
CA MET A 215 1.95 -4.51 10.25
C MET A 215 2.15 -3.70 11.53
N GLN A 216 1.24 -2.76 11.82
CA GLN A 216 1.27 -1.98 13.07
C GLN A 216 1.07 -2.87 14.30
N GLY A 217 0.08 -3.77 14.26
CA GLY A 217 -0.20 -4.68 15.35
C GLY A 217 0.92 -5.67 15.63
N LEU A 218 1.55 -6.20 14.61
CA LEU A 218 2.68 -7.13 14.72
C LEU A 218 4.02 -6.44 14.98
N HIS A 219 4.14 -5.12 14.76
CA HIS A 219 5.40 -4.37 14.72
C HIS A 219 6.44 -5.01 13.76
N ARG A 220 5.97 -5.53 12.61
CA ARG A 220 6.79 -6.24 11.61
C ARG A 220 6.32 -5.95 10.21
N ASN A 221 7.30 -5.96 9.29
CA ASN A 221 7.04 -5.89 7.86
C ASN A 221 6.82 -7.28 7.29
N PHE A 222 5.89 -7.39 6.37
CA PHE A 222 5.60 -8.57 5.57
C PHE A 222 5.02 -8.14 4.22
N PHE A 223 5.03 -9.06 3.27
CA PHE A 223 4.27 -8.90 2.04
C PHE A 223 2.92 -9.63 2.19
N TYR A 224 1.82 -8.90 1.98
CA TYR A 224 0.46 -9.42 2.05
C TYR A 224 -0.05 -9.77 0.65
N LEU A 225 -0.58 -10.98 0.49
CA LEU A 225 -1.22 -11.42 -0.74
C LEU A 225 -2.59 -12.03 -0.44
N ASN A 226 -3.64 -11.43 -0.99
CA ASN A 226 -4.97 -12.02 -0.94
C ASN A 226 -5.06 -13.14 -1.99
N LEU A 227 -5.45 -14.34 -1.56
CA LEU A 227 -5.57 -15.51 -2.43
C LEU A 227 -7.00 -15.68 -2.94
N ASN A 228 -7.98 -15.49 -2.06
CA ASN A 228 -9.40 -15.60 -2.38
C ASN A 228 -10.24 -14.99 -1.25
N THR A 229 -11.56 -15.13 -1.33
CA THR A 229 -12.52 -14.55 -0.36
C THR A 229 -12.29 -15.00 1.08
N ARG A 230 -11.64 -16.15 1.30
CA ARG A 230 -11.44 -16.77 2.61
C ARG A 230 -9.98 -16.93 3.02
N GLN A 231 -9.04 -16.75 2.10
CA GLN A 231 -7.63 -17.03 2.34
C GLN A 231 -6.75 -15.86 1.91
N SER A 232 -5.74 -15.58 2.71
CA SER A 232 -4.61 -14.71 2.38
C SER A 232 -3.32 -15.28 2.94
N VAL A 233 -2.19 -14.86 2.39
CA VAL A 233 -0.86 -15.28 2.82
C VAL A 233 0.03 -14.09 3.11
N LEU A 234 0.81 -14.18 4.18
CA LEU A 234 1.83 -13.21 4.58
C LEU A 234 3.21 -13.82 4.36
N PHE A 235 4.08 -13.13 3.64
CA PHE A 235 5.47 -13.53 3.43
C PHE A 235 6.41 -12.65 4.23
N PHE A 236 7.35 -13.26 4.95
CA PHE A 236 8.28 -12.60 5.86
C PHE A 236 9.73 -12.80 5.41
N SER A 237 10.54 -11.75 5.61
CA SER A 237 11.97 -11.72 5.24
C SER A 237 12.93 -11.84 6.44
N ASP A 238 12.41 -11.92 7.66
CA ASP A 238 13.22 -12.01 8.88
C ASP A 238 13.79 -13.42 9.07
N VAL A 239 15.11 -13.59 8.99
CA VAL A 239 15.77 -14.90 9.12
C VAL A 239 15.77 -15.43 10.56
N TYR A 240 15.78 -14.54 11.58
CA TYR A 240 15.94 -14.92 12.99
C TYR A 240 14.67 -14.78 13.82
N CYS A 241 13.51 -14.99 13.21
CA CYS A 241 12.22 -14.81 13.87
C CYS A 241 11.61 -16.16 14.30
N ASP A 242 10.96 -16.18 15.46
CA ASP A 242 10.05 -17.26 15.87
C ASP A 242 8.67 -17.02 15.23
N TYR A 243 8.42 -17.63 14.10
CA TYR A 243 7.17 -17.45 13.35
C TYR A 243 5.97 -18.14 14.00
N GLN A 244 6.17 -19.08 14.90
CA GLN A 244 5.10 -19.64 15.73
C GLN A 244 4.53 -18.60 16.68
N LEU A 245 5.42 -17.82 17.31
CA LEU A 245 5.03 -16.74 18.20
C LEU A 245 4.35 -15.61 17.40
N VAL A 246 4.87 -15.30 16.21
CA VAL A 246 4.26 -14.29 15.31
C VAL A 246 2.86 -14.71 14.90
N ALA A 247 2.65 -15.96 14.50
CA ALA A 247 1.36 -16.48 14.11
C ALA A 247 0.33 -16.46 15.26
N LYS A 248 0.76 -16.79 16.48
CA LYS A 248 -0.11 -16.67 17.67
C LYS A 248 -0.51 -15.23 17.93
N HIS A 249 0.43 -14.29 17.85
CA HIS A 249 0.12 -12.87 18.01
C HIS A 249 -0.79 -12.35 16.89
N LEU A 250 -0.54 -12.78 15.64
CA LEU A 250 -1.41 -12.47 14.50
C LEU A 250 -2.84 -12.99 14.72
N TYR A 251 -2.97 -14.23 15.21
CA TYR A 251 -4.27 -14.80 15.56
C TYR A 251 -5.00 -13.96 16.62
N ASP A 252 -4.29 -13.53 17.67
CA ASP A 252 -4.88 -12.71 18.73
C ASP A 252 -5.36 -11.34 18.19
N ILE A 253 -4.58 -10.69 17.31
CA ILE A 253 -4.98 -9.45 16.63
C ILE A 253 -6.24 -9.67 15.80
N LEU A 254 -6.27 -10.71 14.97
CA LEU A 254 -7.42 -11.01 14.11
C LEU A 254 -8.67 -11.30 14.93
N LYS A 255 -8.55 -12.09 15.99
CA LYS A 255 -9.66 -12.44 16.89
C LYS A 255 -10.21 -11.23 17.66
N GLN A 256 -9.35 -10.27 18.03
CA GLN A 256 -9.76 -9.07 18.77
C GLN A 256 -10.46 -8.06 17.87
N ASN A 257 -9.97 -7.89 16.64
CA ASN A 257 -10.43 -6.82 15.76
C ASN A 257 -11.60 -7.24 14.86
N TYR A 258 -11.77 -8.54 14.62
CA TYR A 258 -12.76 -9.03 13.65
C TYR A 258 -13.64 -10.13 14.22
N SER A 259 -14.91 -10.17 13.77
CA SER A 259 -15.93 -11.14 14.22
C SER A 259 -15.98 -12.41 13.36
N ALA A 260 -14.88 -12.80 12.74
CA ALA A 260 -14.71 -14.06 12.02
C ALA A 260 -13.85 -15.04 12.83
N SER A 261 -13.97 -16.33 12.55
CA SER A 261 -13.06 -17.35 13.07
C SER A 261 -11.92 -17.54 12.08
N PHE A 262 -10.69 -17.60 12.58
CA PHE A 262 -9.48 -17.72 11.77
C PHE A 262 -8.69 -18.94 12.16
N HIS A 263 -8.06 -19.55 11.16
CA HIS A 263 -7.02 -20.57 11.32
C HIS A 263 -5.78 -20.13 10.56
N LEU A 264 -4.64 -20.40 11.12
CA LEU A 264 -3.34 -20.01 10.57
C LEU A 264 -2.45 -21.25 10.40
N ALA A 265 -1.80 -21.35 9.25
CA ALA A 265 -0.76 -22.34 9.02
C ALA A 265 0.58 -21.63 8.78
N VAL A 266 1.63 -22.10 9.47
CA VAL A 266 2.99 -21.56 9.38
C VAL A 266 3.85 -22.50 8.57
N SER A 267 4.54 -21.98 7.55
CA SER A 267 5.44 -22.79 6.72
C SER A 267 6.72 -23.19 7.48
N SER A 268 7.39 -24.25 7.01
CA SER A 268 8.82 -24.41 7.24
C SER A 268 9.59 -23.21 6.67
N ARG A 269 10.83 -23.03 7.09
CA ARG A 269 11.70 -22.02 6.46
C ARG A 269 12.08 -22.44 5.06
N PHE A 270 12.16 -21.49 4.16
CA PHE A 270 12.57 -21.70 2.77
C PHE A 270 13.51 -20.59 2.31
N GLU A 271 14.16 -20.80 1.20
CA GLU A 271 15.03 -19.83 0.53
C GLU A 271 14.68 -19.79 -0.96
N GLY A 272 14.57 -18.57 -1.47
CA GLY A 272 14.29 -18.31 -2.89
C GLY A 272 12.82 -18.55 -3.29
N HIS A 273 12.47 -17.95 -4.41
CA HIS A 273 11.11 -17.99 -4.94
C HIS A 273 10.72 -19.38 -5.48
N GLU A 274 11.68 -20.18 -5.91
CA GLU A 274 11.44 -21.53 -6.49
C GLU A 274 10.71 -22.46 -5.51
N ALA A 275 10.90 -22.24 -4.21
CA ALA A 275 10.24 -23.02 -3.17
C ALA A 275 8.77 -22.65 -2.96
N LEU A 276 8.33 -21.46 -3.40
CA LEU A 276 7.00 -20.92 -3.07
C LEU A 276 5.82 -21.81 -3.46
N PRO A 277 5.77 -22.45 -4.65
CA PRO A 277 4.67 -23.35 -5.01
C PRO A 277 4.58 -24.57 -4.10
N GLU A 278 5.72 -25.15 -3.71
CA GLU A 278 5.76 -26.28 -2.78
C GLU A 278 5.35 -25.84 -1.37
N ILE A 279 5.86 -24.72 -0.90
CA ILE A 279 5.49 -24.12 0.40
C ILE A 279 4.00 -23.83 0.47
N MET A 280 3.39 -23.31 -0.60
CA MET A 280 1.96 -23.07 -0.65
C MET A 280 1.16 -24.36 -0.52
N SER A 281 1.54 -25.41 -1.25
CA SER A 281 0.93 -26.75 -1.14
C SER A 281 1.05 -27.34 0.27
N GLN A 282 2.21 -27.19 0.92
CA GLN A 282 2.43 -27.63 2.30
C GLN A 282 1.55 -26.85 3.29
N LEU A 283 1.40 -25.54 3.10
CA LEU A 283 0.54 -24.69 3.95
C LEU A 283 -0.93 -25.10 3.84
N GLU A 284 -1.41 -25.37 2.63
CA GLU A 284 -2.78 -25.86 2.42
C GLU A 284 -3.02 -27.22 3.08
N GLN A 285 -2.07 -28.14 2.94
CA GLN A 285 -2.13 -29.43 3.62
C GLN A 285 -2.11 -29.27 5.15
N THR A 286 -1.25 -28.41 5.68
CA THR A 286 -1.19 -28.11 7.11
C THR A 286 -2.50 -27.49 7.62
N MET A 287 -3.16 -26.69 6.80
CA MET A 287 -4.45 -26.07 7.13
C MET A 287 -5.58 -27.11 7.27
N GLU A 288 -5.48 -28.28 6.62
CA GLU A 288 -6.46 -29.36 6.78
C GLU A 288 -6.48 -29.95 8.19
N GLU A 289 -5.41 -29.81 8.97
CA GLU A 289 -5.34 -30.23 10.37
C GLU A 289 -6.45 -29.63 11.26
N LYS A 290 -7.03 -28.50 10.87
CA LYS A 290 -8.16 -27.87 11.57
C LYS A 290 -9.38 -28.78 11.68
N PHE A 291 -9.56 -29.71 10.74
CA PHE A 291 -10.69 -30.66 10.75
C PHE A 291 -10.50 -31.73 11.83
N TYR A 292 -9.25 -32.02 12.20
CA TYR A 292 -8.92 -33.02 13.23
C TYR A 292 -8.70 -32.38 14.60
N HIS A 293 -8.37 -31.08 14.64
CA HIS A 293 -8.05 -30.32 15.84
C HIS A 293 -8.84 -29.00 15.91
N PRO A 294 -10.17 -29.03 16.12
CA PRO A 294 -11.03 -27.84 16.02
C PRO A 294 -10.72 -26.76 17.07
N ASP A 295 -10.06 -27.12 18.18
CA ASP A 295 -9.67 -26.18 19.24
C ASP A 295 -8.31 -25.52 18.97
N VAL A 296 -7.57 -25.96 17.93
CA VAL A 296 -6.28 -25.41 17.54
C VAL A 296 -6.48 -24.43 16.41
N HIS A 297 -5.89 -23.26 16.52
CA HIS A 297 -6.04 -22.18 15.55
C HIS A 297 -4.74 -21.82 14.81
N VAL A 298 -3.60 -22.30 15.29
CA VAL A 298 -2.28 -22.08 14.68
C VAL A 298 -1.60 -23.42 14.50
N PHE A 299 -1.35 -23.79 13.25
CA PHE A 299 -0.74 -25.05 12.83
C PHE A 299 0.67 -24.81 12.27
N ASN A 300 1.54 -25.82 12.38
CA ASN A 300 2.88 -25.75 11.79
C ASN A 300 3.29 -27.10 11.20
N ASN A 301 4.18 -27.06 10.25
CA ASN A 301 4.67 -28.25 9.56
C ASN A 301 5.74 -29.02 10.38
N GLU A 302 6.21 -28.49 11.53
CA GLU A 302 7.24 -29.15 12.37
C GLU A 302 6.68 -30.29 13.26
N ALA A 303 5.35 -30.47 13.29
CA ALA A 303 4.72 -31.51 14.12
C ALA A 303 4.85 -32.95 13.57
N SER A 304 5.45 -33.15 12.39
CA SER A 304 5.61 -34.48 11.76
C SER A 304 6.78 -35.31 12.30
N ASP A 305 7.61 -34.78 13.20
CA ASP A 305 8.73 -35.55 13.81
C ASP A 305 8.36 -36.27 15.11
N SER A 306 7.15 -36.17 15.60
CA SER A 306 6.65 -37.00 16.69
C SER A 306 5.89 -38.21 16.14
N GLN A 307 6.62 -39.32 15.92
CA GLN A 307 6.21 -40.69 15.65
C GLN A 307 4.95 -40.88 14.78
N PRO A 308 4.99 -41.74 13.76
CA PRO A 308 3.80 -42.15 13.04
C PRO A 308 2.86 -42.85 14.04
N VAL A 309 1.92 -42.11 14.57
CA VAL A 309 0.71 -42.72 15.11
C VAL A 309 0.06 -43.39 13.91
N ASN A 310 0.09 -44.72 13.91
CA ASN A 310 -0.39 -45.60 12.84
C ASN A 310 -1.59 -44.99 12.12
N ALA A 311 -1.38 -44.42 10.92
CA ALA A 311 -2.44 -43.95 10.03
C ALA A 311 -3.45 -45.10 9.74
N GLU A 312 -3.01 -46.34 9.73
CA GLU A 312 -3.85 -47.57 9.62
C GLU A 312 -4.88 -47.70 10.75
N THR A 313 -4.61 -47.15 11.96
CA THR A 313 -5.56 -47.24 13.09
C THR A 313 -6.64 -46.16 13.10
N GLN A 314 -6.35 -45.00 12.53
CA GLN A 314 -7.33 -43.91 12.43
C GLN A 314 -8.30 -44.13 11.24
N ASP A 315 -7.78 -44.50 10.08
CA ASP A 315 -8.59 -44.85 8.92
C ASP A 315 -9.50 -46.05 9.22
N SER A 316 -8.98 -47.06 9.95
CA SER A 316 -9.82 -48.20 10.37
C SER A 316 -10.93 -47.81 11.32
N ARG A 317 -10.71 -46.88 12.25
CA ARG A 317 -11.75 -46.39 13.18
C ARG A 317 -12.77 -45.47 12.49
N LEU A 318 -12.32 -44.65 11.52
CA LEU A 318 -13.20 -43.83 10.72
C LEU A 318 -14.09 -44.67 9.82
N MET A 319 -13.51 -45.68 9.16
CA MET A 319 -14.26 -46.67 8.33
C MET A 319 -15.23 -47.54 9.15
N GLU A 320 -14.86 -47.93 10.37
CA GLU A 320 -15.77 -48.62 11.28
C GLU A 320 -16.96 -47.74 11.67
N LYS A 321 -16.71 -46.46 12.00
CA LYS A 321 -17.76 -45.49 12.34
C LYS A 321 -18.68 -45.20 11.17
N ILE A 322 -18.15 -44.98 9.98
CA ILE A 322 -18.92 -44.80 8.74
C ILE A 322 -19.78 -46.06 8.44
N SER A 323 -19.18 -47.25 8.64
CA SER A 323 -19.90 -48.53 8.46
C SER A 323 -21.02 -48.75 9.49
N GLU A 324 -20.83 -48.30 10.75
CA GLU A 324 -21.88 -48.33 11.78
C GLU A 324 -23.00 -47.33 11.47
N ASP A 325 -22.67 -46.09 11.03
CA ASP A 325 -23.65 -45.07 10.67
C ASP A 325 -24.51 -45.49 9.45
N ILE A 326 -23.87 -46.07 8.43
CA ILE A 326 -24.56 -46.66 7.27
C ILE A 326 -25.48 -47.83 7.70
N SER A 327 -25.00 -48.67 8.62
CA SER A 327 -25.77 -49.82 9.13
C SER A 327 -27.01 -49.37 9.95
N ARG A 328 -26.93 -48.21 10.59
CA ARG A 328 -28.04 -47.59 11.33
C ARG A 328 -29.00 -46.81 10.45
N LYS A 329 -28.75 -46.69 9.14
CA LYS A 329 -29.48 -45.83 8.18
C LYS A 329 -29.48 -44.34 8.53
N ASP A 330 -28.51 -43.87 9.25
CA ASP A 330 -28.37 -42.49 9.67
C ASP A 330 -27.45 -41.76 8.70
N VAL A 331 -27.99 -41.42 7.52
CA VAL A 331 -27.26 -40.86 6.38
C VAL A 331 -26.75 -39.42 6.68
N GLU A 332 -27.41 -38.72 7.61
CA GLU A 332 -26.96 -37.38 8.02
C GLU A 332 -25.67 -37.42 8.85
N LEU A 333 -25.49 -38.44 9.68
CA LEU A 333 -24.28 -38.59 10.50
C LEU A 333 -23.07 -39.05 9.69
N SER A 334 -23.25 -39.82 8.61
CA SER A 334 -22.11 -40.23 7.77
C SER A 334 -21.56 -39.12 6.90
N LEU A 335 -22.33 -38.07 6.58
CA LEU A 335 -21.91 -36.87 5.87
C LEU A 335 -21.08 -35.90 6.76
N ILE A 336 -21.17 -36.03 8.09
CA ILE A 336 -20.40 -35.25 9.04
C ILE A 336 -18.97 -35.82 9.23
N HIS A 337 -18.77 -37.09 8.85
CA HIS A 337 -17.51 -37.80 9.03
C HIS A 337 -16.73 -38.01 7.72
N ILE A 338 -17.20 -37.47 6.59
CA ILE A 338 -16.51 -37.37 5.31
C ILE A 338 -16.07 -35.95 5.09
#